data_44d1e267133aebb5a3e44d69268fe940
#
_entry.id   44d1e267133aebb5a3e44d69268fe940
#
_cell.length_a   1.000
_cell.length_b   1.000
_cell.length_c   1.000
_cell.angle_alpha   90.00
_cell.angle_beta   90.00
_cell.angle_gamma   90.00
#
_symmetry.space_group_name_H-M   'P 1'
#
loop_
_entity.id
_entity.type
_entity.pdbx_description
1 polymer ?
#
loop_
_entity_poly.entity_id
_entity_poly.type
_entity_poly.pdbx_seq_one_letter_code
_entity_poly.pdbx_strand_id
1 'polypeptide(L)'
;MNKIKLLLTIFFALFAYSCTEQTIYSGKIINQANIDYSIIKDKNQLINELGNPSYIDPIESKYFYYSEKKIYKNFFDKKTISRILLVFEFNLEEKIKSINVYNLEDEKDIAIVKEKTKNNLIKRGLIEKIFGGVGKSPELPNTP
;
A
#
# COMPACT_ATOMS: atom_id res chain seq x y z
N MET A 1 21.04 38.12 34.92
CA MET A 1 20.08 38.11 33.80
C MET A 1 20.64 37.66 32.46
N ASN A 2 21.90 37.94 32.13
CA ASN A 2 22.47 37.55 30.81
C ASN A 2 22.74 36.04 30.62
N LYS A 3 23.11 35.29 31.67
CA LYS A 3 23.37 33.85 31.58
C LYS A 3 22.12 33.03 31.26
N ILE A 4 20.95 33.41 31.77
CA ILE A 4 19.67 32.74 31.47
C ILE A 4 19.26 32.98 30.02
N LYS A 5 19.45 34.20 29.50
CA LYS A 5 19.16 34.51 28.09
C LYS A 5 20.07 33.73 27.14
N LEU A 6 21.37 33.62 27.50
CA LEU A 6 22.32 32.82 26.72
C LEU A 6 21.91 31.33 26.69
N LEU A 7 21.52 30.77 27.83
CA LEU A 7 21.11 29.38 27.95
C LEU A 7 19.83 29.10 27.15
N LEU A 8 18.89 30.06 27.15
CA LEU A 8 17.65 29.96 26.38
C LEU A 8 17.90 30.04 24.87
N THR A 9 18.81 30.89 24.41
CA THR A 9 19.20 30.98 22.98
C THR A 9 19.90 29.72 22.50
N ILE A 10 20.79 29.12 23.29
CA ILE A 10 21.46 27.87 22.96
C ILE A 10 20.43 26.71 22.88
N PHE A 11 19.49 26.66 23.82
CA PHE A 11 18.42 25.68 23.83
C PHE A 11 17.54 25.79 22.57
N PHE A 12 17.16 27.01 22.19
CA PHE A 12 16.36 27.25 20.96
C PHE A 12 17.13 26.92 19.69
N ALA A 13 18.45 27.19 19.65
CA ALA A 13 19.29 26.83 18.52
C ALA A 13 19.41 25.31 18.32
N LEU A 14 19.46 24.52 19.40
CA LEU A 14 19.51 23.06 19.32
C LEU A 14 18.24 22.46 18.69
N PHE A 15 17.06 23.05 18.90
CA PHE A 15 15.82 22.62 18.26
C PHE A 15 15.74 22.94 16.77
N ALA A 16 16.43 23.98 16.30
CA ALA A 16 16.44 24.37 14.89
C ALA A 16 17.18 23.37 13.98
N TYR A 17 18.10 22.57 14.52
CA TYR A 17 18.87 21.58 13.74
C TYR A 17 18.21 20.21 13.62
N SER A 18 17.00 20.00 14.16
CA SER A 18 16.35 18.67 14.23
C SER A 18 15.59 18.25 12.99
N CYS A 19 15.51 19.07 11.94
CA CYS A 19 14.82 18.69 10.69
C CYS A 19 15.81 18.04 9.73
N THR A 20 16.04 16.72 9.86
CA THR A 20 16.78 15.94 8.87
C THR A 20 15.80 15.27 7.91
N GLU A 21 16.09 15.40 6.60
CA GLU A 21 15.36 14.70 5.57
C GLU A 21 15.57 13.18 5.70
N GLN A 22 14.48 12.42 5.76
CA GLN A 22 14.53 10.97 5.88
C GLN A 22 14.02 10.31 4.61
N THR A 23 14.80 9.36 4.08
CA THR A 23 14.37 8.50 2.98
C THR A 23 13.85 7.19 3.56
N ILE A 24 12.60 6.85 3.21
CA ILE A 24 11.95 5.61 3.63
C ILE A 24 11.67 4.76 2.39
N TYR A 25 12.02 3.49 2.50
CA TYR A 25 11.71 2.47 1.50
C TYR A 25 10.59 1.58 2.03
N SER A 26 9.58 1.33 1.20
CA SER A 26 8.49 0.39 1.48
C SER A 26 8.49 -0.71 0.43
N GLY A 27 8.33 -1.97 0.87
CA GLY A 27 8.44 -3.12 -0.02
C GLY A 27 9.89 -3.48 -0.31
N LYS A 28 10.14 -4.09 -1.45
CA LYS A 28 11.48 -4.50 -1.88
C LYS A 28 12.24 -3.37 -2.53
N ILE A 29 13.54 -3.28 -2.23
CA ILE A 29 14.41 -2.35 -2.95
C ILE A 29 14.71 -2.98 -4.31
N ILE A 30 14.00 -2.54 -5.34
CA ILE A 30 14.18 -2.98 -6.71
C ILE A 30 14.96 -1.88 -7.45
N ASN A 31 16.20 -2.19 -7.83
CA ASN A 31 16.98 -1.28 -8.65
C ASN A 31 16.74 -1.61 -10.13
N GLN A 32 15.83 -0.89 -10.77
CA GLN A 32 15.45 -1.11 -12.17
C GLN A 32 16.65 -1.05 -13.14
N ALA A 33 17.67 -0.29 -12.82
CA ALA A 33 18.80 -0.08 -13.74
C ALA A 33 19.66 -1.34 -13.94
N ASN A 34 19.57 -2.32 -13.06
CA ASN A 34 20.49 -3.46 -13.02
C ASN A 34 19.81 -4.82 -13.25
N ILE A 35 18.49 -4.86 -13.44
CA ILE A 35 17.79 -6.13 -13.61
C ILE A 35 17.32 -6.27 -15.05
N ASP A 36 17.92 -7.18 -15.76
CA ASP A 36 17.41 -7.62 -17.06
C ASP A 36 16.38 -8.73 -16.85
N TYR A 37 15.12 -8.35 -16.83
CA TYR A 37 14.00 -9.30 -16.64
C TYR A 37 13.88 -10.33 -17.74
N SER A 38 14.51 -10.12 -18.92
CA SER A 38 14.48 -11.05 -20.04
C SER A 38 15.26 -12.35 -19.76
N ILE A 39 16.18 -12.31 -18.80
CA ILE A 39 16.99 -13.46 -18.40
C ILE A 39 16.19 -14.42 -17.51
N ILE A 40 15.19 -13.91 -16.78
CA ILE A 40 14.39 -14.67 -15.83
C ILE A 40 13.32 -15.46 -16.59
N LYS A 41 13.37 -16.78 -16.50
CA LYS A 41 12.50 -17.68 -17.29
C LYS A 41 11.41 -18.35 -16.47
N ASP A 42 11.65 -18.58 -15.19
CA ASP A 42 10.77 -19.36 -14.32
C ASP A 42 10.69 -18.78 -12.90
N LYS A 43 9.76 -19.34 -12.11
CA LYS A 43 9.51 -18.93 -10.70
C LYS A 43 10.74 -19.04 -9.82
N ASN A 44 11.53 -20.10 -9.97
CA ASN A 44 12.69 -20.34 -9.11
C ASN A 44 13.79 -19.32 -9.38
N GLN A 45 14.06 -19.02 -10.64
CA GLN A 45 14.99 -17.96 -11.02
C GLN A 45 14.49 -16.62 -10.53
N LEU A 46 13.19 -16.33 -10.65
CA LEU A 46 12.60 -15.08 -10.17
C LEU A 46 12.80 -14.91 -8.66
N ILE A 47 12.54 -15.96 -7.88
CA ILE A 47 12.73 -15.92 -6.43
C ILE A 47 14.20 -15.80 -6.05
N ASN A 48 15.11 -16.44 -6.79
CA ASN A 48 16.55 -16.34 -6.53
C ASN A 48 17.06 -14.91 -6.80
N GLU A 49 16.60 -14.25 -7.87
CA GLU A 49 17.04 -12.90 -8.26
C GLU A 49 16.35 -11.80 -7.43
N LEU A 50 15.04 -11.87 -7.33
CA LEU A 50 14.25 -10.84 -6.64
C LEU A 50 13.85 -11.24 -5.21
N GLY A 51 14.08 -12.50 -4.80
CA GLY A 51 13.59 -13.07 -3.54
C GLY A 51 12.07 -13.26 -3.55
N ASN A 52 11.46 -13.47 -2.36
CA ASN A 52 10.03 -13.73 -2.26
C ASN A 52 9.20 -12.53 -2.73
N PRO A 53 8.10 -12.73 -3.46
CA PRO A 53 7.21 -11.67 -3.89
C PRO A 53 6.53 -10.96 -2.70
N SER A 54 6.09 -9.73 -2.93
CA SER A 54 5.32 -8.96 -1.95
C SER A 54 3.90 -9.52 -1.78
N TYR A 55 3.34 -10.05 -2.87
CA TYR A 55 2.03 -10.70 -2.89
C TYR A 55 2.00 -11.77 -3.98
N ILE A 56 1.26 -12.85 -3.72
CA ILE A 56 1.01 -13.95 -4.66
C ILE A 56 -0.49 -14.05 -4.86
N ASP A 57 -0.94 -13.99 -6.12
CA ASP A 57 -2.31 -14.33 -6.48
C ASP A 57 -2.37 -15.84 -6.79
N PRO A 58 -3.05 -16.63 -5.96
CA PRO A 58 -3.13 -18.07 -6.16
C PRO A 58 -4.05 -18.47 -7.31
N ILE A 59 -4.98 -17.60 -7.71
CA ILE A 59 -5.98 -17.87 -8.75
C ILE A 59 -5.39 -17.64 -10.13
N GLU A 60 -4.77 -16.48 -10.33
CA GLU A 60 -4.24 -16.06 -11.62
C GLU A 60 -2.77 -16.44 -11.83
N SER A 61 -2.15 -17.16 -10.88
CA SER A 61 -0.72 -17.51 -10.92
C SER A 61 0.18 -16.30 -11.18
N LYS A 62 -0.07 -15.20 -10.47
CA LYS A 62 0.67 -13.96 -10.60
C LYS A 62 1.48 -13.65 -9.34
N TYR A 63 2.72 -13.19 -9.54
CA TYR A 63 3.59 -12.69 -8.48
C TYR A 63 3.75 -11.19 -8.60
N PHE A 64 3.57 -10.51 -7.49
CA PHE A 64 3.63 -9.05 -7.39
C PHE A 64 4.84 -8.64 -6.56
N TYR A 65 5.68 -7.79 -7.13
CA TYR A 65 6.80 -7.17 -6.45
C TYR A 65 6.57 -5.68 -6.39
N TYR A 66 6.49 -5.16 -5.18
CA TYR A 66 6.25 -3.74 -4.94
C TYR A 66 7.48 -3.08 -4.34
N SER A 67 7.81 -1.90 -4.83
CA SER A 67 8.88 -1.05 -4.33
C SER A 67 8.43 0.40 -4.33
N GLU A 68 8.65 1.09 -3.22
CA GLU A 68 8.35 2.51 -3.10
C GLU A 68 9.46 3.21 -2.34
N LYS A 69 9.84 4.40 -2.83
CA LYS A 69 10.78 5.31 -2.18
C LYS A 69 10.07 6.62 -1.88
N LYS A 70 10.04 7.00 -0.61
CA LYS A 70 9.51 8.28 -0.13
C LYS A 70 10.58 9.10 0.56
N ILE A 71 10.50 10.40 0.40
CA ILE A 71 11.28 11.37 1.14
C ILE A 71 10.35 12.13 2.08
N TYR A 72 10.73 12.19 3.34
CA TYR A 72 10.06 12.94 4.40
C TYR A 72 10.93 14.11 4.80
N LYS A 73 10.50 15.33 4.54
CA LYS A 73 11.16 16.54 5.04
C LYS A 73 10.71 16.90 6.44
N ASN A 74 9.43 16.66 6.74
CA ASN A 74 8.82 16.83 8.05
C ASN A 74 7.56 15.99 8.15
N PHE A 75 6.85 16.06 9.27
CA PHE A 75 5.63 15.27 9.51
C PHE A 75 4.53 15.52 8.46
N PHE A 76 4.44 16.71 7.92
CA PHE A 76 3.39 17.11 6.96
C PHE A 76 3.84 17.03 5.50
N ASP A 77 5.15 17.09 5.24
CA ASP A 77 5.71 17.11 3.89
C ASP A 77 6.39 15.78 3.57
N LYS A 78 5.66 14.95 2.84
CA LYS A 78 6.13 13.66 2.33
C LYS A 78 5.94 13.59 0.83
N LYS A 79 6.97 13.20 0.11
CA LYS A 79 6.95 13.06 -1.34
C LYS A 79 7.34 11.66 -1.76
N THR A 80 6.52 11.01 -2.57
CA THR A 80 6.90 9.76 -3.25
C THR A 80 7.83 10.10 -4.41
N ILE A 81 9.01 9.53 -4.40
CA ILE A 81 10.05 9.76 -5.42
C ILE A 81 9.98 8.71 -6.51
N SER A 82 9.76 7.45 -6.14
CA SER A 82 9.56 6.38 -7.10
C SER A 82 8.62 5.34 -6.51
N ARG A 83 7.86 4.73 -7.38
CA ARG A 83 7.00 3.60 -7.07
C ARG A 83 7.03 2.65 -8.26
N ILE A 84 7.21 1.37 -7.98
CA ILE A 84 7.33 0.34 -9.00
C ILE A 84 6.49 -0.84 -8.54
N LEU A 85 5.69 -1.35 -9.45
CA LEU A 85 4.98 -2.59 -9.31
C LEU A 85 5.34 -3.48 -10.50
N LEU A 86 6.00 -4.59 -10.22
CA LEU A 86 6.28 -5.64 -11.19
C LEU A 86 5.25 -6.74 -11.02
N VAL A 87 4.64 -7.16 -12.11
CA VAL A 87 3.67 -8.26 -12.15
C VAL A 87 4.18 -9.32 -13.10
N PHE A 88 4.49 -10.50 -12.57
CA PHE A 88 4.91 -11.68 -13.33
C PHE A 88 3.74 -12.66 -13.40
N GLU A 89 3.30 -12.97 -14.59
CA GLU A 89 2.28 -14.00 -14.85
C GLU A 89 2.97 -15.29 -15.30
N PHE A 90 2.53 -16.43 -14.76
CA PHE A 90 3.11 -17.73 -15.07
C PHE A 90 2.12 -18.60 -15.81
N ASN A 91 2.65 -19.50 -16.65
CA ASN A 91 1.88 -20.56 -17.28
C ASN A 91 1.79 -21.78 -16.34
N LEU A 92 1.12 -22.84 -16.81
CA LEU A 92 0.95 -24.09 -16.06
C LEU A 92 2.29 -24.83 -15.79
N GLU A 93 3.33 -24.53 -16.57
CA GLU A 93 4.68 -25.09 -16.41
C GLU A 93 5.57 -24.24 -15.50
N GLU A 94 4.98 -23.25 -14.79
CA GLU A 94 5.68 -22.29 -13.92
C GLU A 94 6.71 -21.40 -14.64
N LYS A 95 6.64 -21.31 -15.96
CA LYS A 95 7.43 -20.40 -16.77
C LYS A 95 6.75 -19.04 -16.89
N ILE A 96 7.54 -17.98 -17.02
CA ILE A 96 7.04 -16.64 -17.18
C ILE A 96 6.33 -16.53 -18.54
N LYS A 97 5.06 -16.14 -18.49
CA LYS A 97 4.20 -15.87 -19.65
C LYS A 97 4.25 -14.39 -20.02
N SER A 98 4.17 -13.52 -19.04
CA SER A 98 4.22 -12.07 -19.24
C SER A 98 4.84 -11.36 -18.04
N ILE A 99 5.43 -10.20 -18.30
CA ILE A 99 5.98 -9.29 -17.30
C ILE A 99 5.38 -7.91 -17.56
N ASN A 100 4.70 -7.37 -16.58
CA ASN A 100 4.18 -6.01 -16.64
C ASN A 100 4.87 -5.15 -15.59
N VAL A 101 5.33 -3.99 -16.00
CA VAL A 101 6.03 -3.01 -15.16
C VAL A 101 5.16 -1.77 -15.09
N TYR A 102 4.78 -1.39 -13.89
CA TYR A 102 4.05 -0.15 -13.63
C TYR A 102 4.91 0.76 -12.76
N ASN A 103 4.95 2.02 -13.10
CA ASN A 103 5.70 3.04 -12.38
C ASN A 103 4.78 4.16 -11.87
N LEU A 104 5.34 5.19 -11.25
CA LEU A 104 4.59 6.30 -10.68
C LEU A 104 3.78 7.09 -11.75
N GLU A 105 4.25 7.10 -13.02
CA GLU A 105 3.60 7.80 -14.12
C GLU A 105 2.36 7.06 -14.62
N ASP A 106 2.29 5.74 -14.37
CA ASP A 106 1.13 4.91 -14.72
C ASP A 106 -0.01 5.05 -13.72
N GLU A 107 0.20 5.75 -12.61
CA GLU A 107 -0.83 5.97 -11.60
C GLU A 107 -1.96 6.84 -12.15
N LYS A 108 -3.18 6.36 -11.93
CA LYS A 108 -4.39 7.11 -12.22
C LYS A 108 -5.08 7.48 -10.91
N ASP A 109 -5.50 8.73 -10.80
CA ASP A 109 -6.37 9.15 -9.73
C ASP A 109 -7.71 8.42 -9.84
N ILE A 110 -8.01 7.58 -8.87
CA ILE A 110 -9.32 6.93 -8.79
C ILE A 110 -10.27 7.95 -8.18
N ALA A 111 -11.17 8.49 -8.99
CA ALA A 111 -12.27 9.30 -8.49
C ALA A 111 -13.14 8.44 -7.56
N ILE A 112 -13.28 8.87 -6.31
CA ILE A 112 -14.18 8.21 -5.37
C ILE A 112 -15.60 8.42 -5.90
N VAL A 113 -16.24 7.35 -6.35
CA VAL A 113 -17.65 7.37 -6.70
C VAL A 113 -18.45 7.60 -5.43
N LYS A 114 -18.98 8.81 -5.29
CA LYS A 114 -19.84 9.21 -4.15
C LYS A 114 -21.26 8.66 -4.24
N GLU A 115 -21.53 7.77 -5.17
CA GLU A 115 -22.82 7.12 -5.27
C GLU A 115 -23.05 6.22 -4.06
N LYS A 116 -23.99 6.64 -3.22
CA LYS A 116 -24.45 5.81 -2.12
C LYS A 116 -25.26 4.67 -2.71
N THR A 117 -24.77 3.45 -2.62
CA THR A 117 -25.59 2.26 -2.84
C THR A 117 -26.83 2.40 -1.98
N LYS A 118 -28.01 2.40 -2.60
CA LYS A 118 -29.27 2.40 -1.86
C LYS A 118 -29.32 1.10 -1.07
N ASN A 119 -28.98 1.22 0.20
CA ASN A 119 -29.05 0.10 1.10
C ASN A 119 -30.52 -0.07 1.49
N ASN A 120 -31.17 -1.08 0.94
CA ASN A 120 -32.54 -1.46 1.26
C ASN A 120 -32.67 -2.16 2.63
N LEU A 121 -31.63 -2.04 3.46
CA LEU A 121 -31.73 -2.49 4.83
C LEU A 121 -32.81 -1.68 5.54
N ILE A 122 -33.79 -2.40 6.06
CA ILE A 122 -34.88 -1.89 6.91
C ILE A 122 -34.29 -0.88 7.89
N LYS A 123 -34.81 0.35 7.87
CA LYS A 123 -34.45 1.41 8.82
C LYS A 123 -34.91 0.97 10.22
N ARG A 124 -34.07 0.22 10.91
CA ARG A 124 -34.33 -0.14 12.31
C ARG A 124 -34.21 1.13 13.15
N GLY A 125 -35.20 1.37 14.02
CA GLY A 125 -35.20 2.48 14.96
C GLY A 125 -33.98 2.40 15.89
N LEU A 126 -33.60 3.52 16.48
CA LEU A 126 -32.43 3.60 17.36
C LEU A 126 -32.54 2.63 18.56
N ILE A 127 -33.74 2.46 19.09
CA ILE A 127 -34.06 1.52 20.16
C ILE A 127 -33.90 0.07 19.69
N GLU A 128 -34.33 -0.25 18.48
CA GLU A 128 -34.23 -1.56 17.89
C GLU A 128 -32.76 -1.95 17.53
N LYS A 129 -31.91 -0.94 17.24
CA LYS A 129 -30.46 -1.13 17.07
C LYS A 129 -29.75 -1.46 18.38
N ILE A 130 -30.21 -0.91 19.50
CA ILE A 130 -29.57 -1.08 20.82
C ILE A 130 -30.07 -2.36 21.49
N PHE A 131 -31.36 -2.68 21.38
CA PHE A 131 -32.01 -3.79 22.08
C PHE A 131 -32.50 -4.93 21.17
N GLY A 132 -32.43 -4.75 19.84
CA GLY A 132 -32.99 -5.70 18.86
C GLY A 132 -32.17 -6.98 18.63
N GLY A 133 -31.16 -7.23 19.46
CA GLY A 133 -30.35 -8.45 19.41
C GLY A 133 -30.88 -9.63 20.20
N VAL A 134 -32.00 -9.49 20.94
CA VAL A 134 -32.53 -10.55 21.79
C VAL A 134 -33.93 -10.95 21.30
N GLY A 135 -34.02 -12.06 20.57
CA GLY A 135 -35.21 -12.89 20.55
C GLY A 135 -36.19 -12.79 19.39
N LYS A 136 -35.77 -12.49 18.15
CA LYS A 136 -36.58 -12.79 16.94
C LYS A 136 -35.74 -13.46 15.87
N SER A 137 -35.96 -14.74 15.65
CA SER A 137 -35.49 -15.46 14.48
C SER A 137 -36.08 -14.78 13.23
N PRO A 138 -35.27 -14.52 12.17
CA PRO A 138 -35.79 -14.04 10.90
C PRO A 138 -36.69 -15.14 10.30
N GLU A 139 -37.95 -14.82 10.03
CA GLU A 139 -38.82 -15.69 9.23
C GLU A 139 -38.21 -15.77 7.83
N LEU A 140 -37.90 -16.98 7.41
CA LEU A 140 -37.45 -17.26 6.04
C LEU A 140 -38.59 -16.92 5.07
N PRO A 141 -38.31 -16.22 3.95
CA PRO A 141 -39.36 -16.00 2.95
C PRO A 141 -39.79 -17.33 2.36
N ASN A 142 -41.10 -17.59 2.44
CA ASN A 142 -41.73 -18.72 1.79
C ASN A 142 -41.43 -18.64 0.29
N THR A 143 -40.65 -19.54 -0.24
CA THR A 143 -40.51 -19.78 -1.68
C THR A 143 -41.79 -20.46 -2.18
N PRO A 144 -42.40 -20.02 -3.31
CA PRO A 144 -43.55 -20.65 -3.91
C PRO A 144 -43.23 -22.03 -4.49
#